data_89cbb1d45ef9aac4f6b053b685ed5b57
#
_entry.id   89cbb1d45ef9aac4f6b053b685ed5b57
#
_cell.length_a   1.000
_cell.length_b   1.000
_cell.length_c   1.000
_cell.angle_alpha   90.00
_cell.angle_beta   90.00
_cell.angle_gamma   90.00
#
_symmetry.space_group_name_H-M   'P 1'
#
loop_
_entity.id
_entity.type
_entity.pdbx_description
1 polymer ?
#
loop_
_entity_poly.entity_id
_entity_poly.type
_entity_poly.pdbx_seq_one_letter_code
_entity_poly.pdbx_strand_id
1 'polypeptide(L)'
;ESTIEYITDQLIDVPDIATRKMFGEYALYCGKKVVALVCDDTLFVKITPEGKDFVGDNYKEGFAYKGAKASMQIDEDLLEDREWISKLITITEENLPEPKLAKKKIS
;
A
#
# COMPACT_ATOMS: atom_id res chain seq x y z
N GLU A 1 -13.15 -6.60 -8.23
CA GLU A 1 -12.73 -7.74 -7.45
C GLU A 1 -13.07 -7.61 -6.01
N SER A 2 -13.42 -8.70 -5.41
CA SER A 2 -13.84 -8.62 -4.03
C SER A 2 -12.69 -8.26 -3.09
N THR A 3 -11.47 -8.67 -3.40
CA THR A 3 -10.34 -8.35 -2.53
C THR A 3 -10.08 -6.86 -2.50
N ILE A 4 -10.08 -6.20 -3.65
CA ILE A 4 -9.82 -4.77 -3.68
C ILE A 4 -10.97 -4.01 -3.00
N GLU A 5 -12.18 -4.50 -3.13
CA GLU A 5 -13.32 -3.87 -2.47
C GLU A 5 -13.20 -3.99 -0.96
N TYR A 6 -12.78 -5.16 -0.49
CA TYR A 6 -12.61 -5.37 0.92
C TYR A 6 -11.54 -4.44 1.47
N ILE A 7 -10.41 -4.31 0.77
CA ILE A 7 -9.33 -3.47 1.20
C ILE A 7 -9.75 -2.00 1.25
N THR A 8 -10.43 -1.52 0.21
CA THR A 8 -10.85 -0.12 0.21
C THR A 8 -11.88 0.14 1.30
N ASP A 9 -12.70 -0.85 1.61
CA ASP A 9 -13.66 -0.70 2.69
C ASP A 9 -12.96 -0.60 4.04
N GLN A 10 -11.91 -1.39 4.23
CA GLN A 10 -11.14 -1.33 5.47
C GLN A 10 -10.45 0.04 5.62
N LEU A 11 -10.19 0.73 4.51
CA LEU A 11 -9.50 2.01 4.55
C LEU A 11 -10.46 3.20 4.40
N ILE A 12 -11.74 2.96 4.68
CA ILE A 12 -12.75 4.00 4.48
C ILE A 12 -12.46 5.29 5.24
N ASP A 13 -11.79 5.20 6.37
CA ASP A 13 -11.48 6.36 7.17
C ASP A 13 -10.16 7.06 6.79
N VAL A 14 -9.45 6.53 5.81
CA VAL A 14 -8.22 7.16 5.35
C VAL A 14 -8.57 8.05 4.17
N PRO A 15 -8.26 9.34 4.23
CA PRO A 15 -8.64 10.25 3.15
C PRO A 15 -7.82 9.99 1.88
N ASP A 16 -8.42 10.34 0.76
CA ASP A 16 -7.73 10.34 -0.54
C ASP A 16 -7.28 8.97 -1.03
N ILE A 17 -7.96 7.92 -0.60
CA ILE A 17 -7.68 6.58 -1.09
C ILE A 17 -8.31 6.41 -2.47
N ALA A 18 -7.53 5.90 -3.41
CA ALA A 18 -8.02 5.59 -4.74
C ALA A 18 -7.31 4.34 -5.26
N THR A 19 -7.90 3.69 -6.22
CA THR A 19 -7.30 2.49 -6.80
C THR A 19 -7.28 2.61 -8.30
N ARG A 20 -6.34 1.92 -8.93
CA ARG A 20 -6.23 1.90 -10.37
C ARG A 20 -5.83 0.50 -10.81
N LYS A 21 -6.61 -0.06 -11.72
CA LYS A 21 -6.31 -1.39 -12.23
C LYS A 21 -5.21 -1.31 -13.27
N MET A 22 -4.21 -2.20 -13.16
CA MET A 22 -3.10 -2.23 -14.09
C MET A 22 -2.63 -3.66 -14.27
N PHE A 23 -2.62 -4.11 -15.51
CA PHE A 23 -1.99 -5.41 -15.85
C PHE A 23 -2.28 -6.55 -14.87
N GLY A 24 -3.54 -6.71 -14.50
CA GLY A 24 -3.90 -7.82 -13.62
C GLY A 24 -3.71 -7.56 -12.14
N GLU A 25 -3.30 -6.36 -11.79
CA GLU A 25 -3.14 -6.00 -10.38
C GLU A 25 -3.76 -4.63 -10.17
N TYR A 26 -3.82 -4.21 -8.91
CA TYR A 26 -4.34 -2.89 -8.58
C TYR A 26 -3.26 -2.10 -7.87
N ALA A 27 -3.16 -0.82 -8.20
CA ALA A 27 -2.32 0.09 -7.43
C ALA A 27 -3.23 0.83 -6.46
N LEU A 28 -2.80 0.94 -5.21
CA LEU A 28 -3.55 1.65 -4.19
C LEU A 28 -2.86 2.99 -3.95
N TYR A 29 -3.59 4.06 -4.15
CA TYR A 29 -3.07 5.41 -3.98
C TYR A 29 -3.58 6.02 -2.70
N CYS A 30 -2.77 6.84 -2.08
CA CYS A 30 -3.21 7.72 -1.02
C CYS A 30 -2.74 9.11 -1.44
N GLY A 31 -3.66 9.94 -1.87
CA GLY A 31 -3.32 11.21 -2.49
C GLY A 31 -2.61 10.94 -3.81
N LYS A 32 -1.44 11.50 -3.98
CA LYS A 32 -0.68 11.33 -5.21
C LYS A 32 0.32 10.19 -5.16
N LYS A 33 0.43 9.52 -4.04
CA LYS A 33 1.45 8.50 -3.84
C LYS A 33 0.86 7.11 -3.95
N VAL A 34 1.59 6.23 -4.63
CA VAL A 34 1.23 4.81 -4.64
C VAL A 34 1.78 4.22 -3.37
N VAL A 35 0.91 3.78 -2.48
CA VAL A 35 1.34 3.25 -1.19
C VAL A 35 1.36 1.74 -1.15
N ALA A 36 0.63 1.09 -2.04
CA ALA A 36 0.55 -0.37 -2.01
C ALA A 36 0.12 -0.92 -3.35
N LEU A 37 0.27 -2.23 -3.52
CA LEU A 37 -0.22 -2.94 -4.68
C LEU A 37 -1.04 -4.12 -4.19
N VAL A 38 -2.05 -4.51 -4.96
CA VAL A 38 -2.84 -5.70 -4.66
C VAL A 38 -2.67 -6.64 -5.84
N CYS A 39 -2.11 -7.81 -5.56
CA CYS A 39 -1.83 -8.79 -6.59
C CYS A 39 -2.12 -10.17 -6.02
N ASP A 40 -2.83 -11.02 -6.77
CA ASP A 40 -3.17 -12.37 -6.30
C ASP A 40 -3.86 -12.33 -4.94
N ASP A 41 -4.81 -11.42 -4.80
CA ASP A 41 -5.59 -11.28 -3.56
C ASP A 41 -4.74 -10.99 -2.33
N THR A 42 -3.54 -10.44 -2.53
CA THR A 42 -2.65 -10.12 -1.43
C THR A 42 -2.28 -8.64 -1.49
N LEU A 43 -2.26 -8.01 -0.33
CA LEU A 43 -1.88 -6.61 -0.22
C LEU A 43 -0.38 -6.51 0.05
N PHE A 44 0.31 -5.74 -0.77
CA PHE A 44 1.75 -5.48 -0.61
C PHE A 44 1.93 -3.99 -0.39
N VAL A 45 2.36 -3.60 0.80
CA VAL A 45 2.53 -2.19 1.17
C VAL A 45 3.98 -1.79 0.99
N LYS A 46 4.22 -0.63 0.43
CA LYS A 46 5.59 -0.17 0.24
C LYS A 46 6.29 -0.04 1.58
N ILE A 47 7.58 -0.35 1.57
CA ILE A 47 8.36 -0.36 2.81
C ILE A 47 8.89 1.02 3.11
N THR A 48 8.66 1.48 4.34
CA THR A 48 9.31 2.67 4.88
C THR A 48 9.86 2.27 6.23
N PRO A 49 10.92 2.95 6.71
CA PRO A 49 11.44 2.60 8.03
C PRO A 49 10.39 2.73 9.12
N GLU A 50 9.56 3.76 9.02
CA GLU A 50 8.52 4.00 10.01
C GLU A 50 7.43 2.91 9.95
N GLY A 51 7.07 2.50 8.74
CA GLY A 51 6.08 1.44 8.58
C GLY A 51 6.62 0.12 9.08
N LYS A 52 7.88 -0.15 8.80
CA LYS A 52 8.50 -1.39 9.25
C LYS A 52 8.51 -1.46 10.76
N ASP A 53 8.83 -0.35 11.42
CA ASP A 53 8.80 -0.29 12.87
C ASP A 53 7.40 -0.52 13.41
N PHE A 54 6.41 0.06 12.76
CA PHE A 54 5.03 -0.09 13.20
C PHE A 54 4.58 -1.56 13.11
N VAL A 55 4.95 -2.22 12.03
CA VAL A 55 4.56 -3.61 11.81
C VAL A 55 5.27 -4.55 12.78
N GLY A 56 6.52 -4.24 13.10
CA GLY A 56 7.26 -5.02 14.09
C GLY A 56 7.43 -6.48 13.73
N ASP A 57 7.02 -7.35 14.65
CA ASP A 57 7.21 -8.79 14.45
C ASP A 57 6.37 -9.37 13.33
N ASN A 58 5.40 -8.63 12.84
CA ASN A 58 4.57 -9.11 11.75
C ASN A 58 5.18 -8.77 10.38
N TYR A 59 6.35 -8.17 10.37
CA TYR A 59 7.00 -7.78 9.13
C TYR A 59 7.33 -9.00 8.28
N LYS A 60 6.93 -8.94 7.02
CA LYS A 60 7.18 -10.01 6.10
C LYS A 60 7.36 -9.40 4.71
N GLU A 61 8.43 -9.73 4.04
CA GLU A 61 8.66 -9.20 2.70
C GLU A 61 8.12 -10.15 1.64
N GLY A 62 7.65 -9.56 0.57
CA GLY A 62 7.20 -10.32 -0.57
C GLY A 62 7.32 -9.48 -1.82
N PHE A 63 6.97 -10.08 -2.94
CA PHE A 63 7.03 -9.40 -4.23
C PHE A 63 5.66 -9.50 -4.89
N ALA A 64 5.12 -8.36 -5.28
CA ALA A 64 3.80 -8.33 -5.89
C ALA A 64 3.80 -9.07 -7.22
N TYR A 65 4.90 -9.00 -7.96
CA TYR A 65 5.03 -9.72 -9.22
C TYR A 65 6.51 -9.90 -9.50
N LYS A 66 6.82 -10.74 -10.47
CA LYS A 66 8.20 -11.03 -10.79
C LYS A 66 8.89 -9.75 -11.24
N GLY A 67 10.03 -9.45 -10.65
CA GLY A 67 10.77 -8.24 -10.98
C GLY A 67 10.39 -7.02 -10.17
N ALA A 68 9.36 -7.11 -9.34
CA ALA A 68 8.98 -5.99 -8.50
C ALA A 68 9.98 -5.81 -7.37
N LYS A 69 9.99 -4.61 -6.79
CA LYS A 69 10.78 -4.38 -5.59
C LYS A 69 10.09 -5.05 -4.42
N ALA A 70 10.86 -5.41 -3.42
CA ALA A 70 10.29 -6.00 -2.22
C ALA A 70 9.31 -5.03 -1.57
N SER A 71 8.25 -5.58 -1.02
CA SER A 71 7.24 -4.81 -0.30
C SER A 71 6.86 -5.60 0.94
N MET A 72 6.09 -4.97 1.84
CA MET A 72 5.59 -5.69 3.01
C MET A 72 4.34 -6.44 2.62
N GLN A 73 4.37 -7.75 2.77
CA GLN A 73 3.21 -8.58 2.49
C GLN A 73 2.35 -8.62 3.73
N ILE A 74 1.08 -8.29 3.59
CA ILE A 74 0.16 -8.18 4.71
C ILE A 74 -0.73 -9.41 4.79
N ASP A 75 -0.68 -10.10 5.91
CA ASP A 75 -1.51 -11.28 6.12
C ASP A 75 -2.97 -10.87 6.27
N GLU A 76 -3.86 -11.78 5.93
CA GLU A 76 -5.29 -11.51 6.03
C GLU A 76 -5.71 -11.13 7.44
N ASP A 77 -5.12 -11.77 8.44
CA ASP A 77 -5.47 -11.47 9.82
C ASP A 77 -5.22 -10.01 10.17
N LEU A 78 -4.11 -9.46 9.66
CA LEU A 78 -3.78 -8.07 9.94
C LEU A 78 -4.69 -7.14 9.17
N LEU A 79 -5.09 -7.55 7.97
CA LEU A 79 -5.97 -6.73 7.16
C LEU A 79 -7.35 -6.61 7.78
N GLU A 80 -7.75 -7.57 8.59
CA GLU A 80 -9.05 -7.51 9.26
C GLU A 80 -9.11 -6.44 10.34
N ASP A 81 -7.95 -5.99 10.82
CA ASP A 81 -7.91 -4.95 11.84
C ASP A 81 -7.93 -3.59 11.14
N ARG A 82 -9.11 -3.02 11.02
CA ARG A 82 -9.30 -1.78 10.29
C ARG A 82 -8.42 -0.64 10.80
N GLU A 83 -8.32 -0.50 12.10
CA GLU A 83 -7.50 0.57 12.67
C GLU A 83 -6.03 0.38 12.37
N TRP A 84 -5.57 -0.87 12.48
CA TRP A 84 -4.18 -1.18 12.24
C TRP A 84 -3.77 -0.90 10.79
N ILE A 85 -4.58 -1.39 9.85
CA ILE A 85 -4.22 -1.22 8.45
C ILE A 85 -4.34 0.24 8.02
N SER A 86 -5.33 0.96 8.56
CA SER A 86 -5.48 2.38 8.25
C SER A 86 -4.27 3.16 8.74
N LYS A 87 -3.77 2.81 9.92
CA LYS A 87 -2.63 3.49 10.47
C LYS A 87 -1.37 3.19 9.65
N LEU A 88 -1.19 1.94 9.24
CA LEU A 88 -0.04 1.58 8.42
C LEU A 88 -0.04 2.34 7.10
N ILE A 89 -1.18 2.43 6.45
CA ILE A 89 -1.28 3.15 5.19
C ILE A 89 -0.97 4.64 5.38
N THR A 90 -1.47 5.22 6.46
CA THR A 90 -1.20 6.62 6.76
C THR A 90 0.29 6.86 7.00
N ILE A 91 0.91 5.99 7.78
CA ILE A 91 2.35 6.08 8.05
C ILE A 91 3.13 5.98 6.75
N THR A 92 2.71 5.06 5.89
CA THR A 92 3.39 4.86 4.62
C THR A 92 3.30 6.11 3.74
N GLU A 93 2.10 6.68 3.65
CA GLU A 93 1.91 7.87 2.85
C GLU A 93 2.76 9.02 3.37
N GLU A 94 2.81 9.19 4.67
CA GLU A 94 3.54 10.29 5.27
C GLU A 94 5.05 10.19 5.05
N ASN A 95 5.55 8.99 4.88
CA ASN A 95 6.99 8.77 4.81
C ASN A 95 7.53 8.38 3.44
N LEU A 96 6.67 8.29 2.44
CA LEU A 96 7.14 8.08 1.08
C LEU A 96 7.43 9.43 0.44
N PRO A 97 8.42 9.47 -0.45
CA PRO A 97 8.74 10.73 -1.11
C PRO A 97 7.65 11.11 -2.11
N GLU A 98 7.59 12.38 -2.44
CA GLU A 98 6.67 12.86 -3.45
C GLU A 98 7.01 12.26 -4.80
N PRO A 99 6.02 12.10 -5.67
CA PRO A 99 6.29 11.56 -7.00
C PRO A 99 7.27 12.44 -7.74
N LYS A 100 8.27 11.83 -8.32
CA LYS A 100 9.28 12.57 -9.04
C LYS A 100 8.81 13.16 -10.32
N LEU A 101 7.77 12.59 -10.86
CA LEU A 101 7.25 13.07 -12.10
C LEU A 101 7.05 14.57 -12.13
N ALA A 102 6.53 15.12 -11.08
CA ALA A 102 6.26 16.53 -11.03
C ALA A 102 7.50 17.35 -11.20
N LYS A 103 8.59 16.91 -10.65
CA LYS A 103 9.81 17.62 -10.76
C LYS A 103 10.36 17.63 -12.13
N LYS A 104 10.26 16.55 -12.81
CA LYS A 104 10.83 16.47 -14.10
C LYS A 104 10.25 17.44 -15.05
N LYS A 105 9.02 17.73 -14.89
CA LYS A 105 8.40 18.59 -15.80
C LYS A 105 8.95 19.96 -15.79
N ILE A 106 9.43 20.36 -14.72
CA ILE A 106 9.90 21.69 -14.57
C ILE A 106 11.11 21.98 -15.37
N SER A 107 11.91 21.03 -15.57
CA SER A 107 13.13 21.31 -16.32
C SER A 107 12.94 21.28 -17.80
#